data_4a920a260ae33863fd72bf5787afbf8a
#
_entry.id   4a920a260ae33863fd72bf5787afbf8a
#
_cell.length_a   1.000
_cell.length_b   1.000
_cell.length_c   1.000
_cell.angle_alpha   90.00
_cell.angle_beta   90.00
_cell.angle_gamma   90.00
#
_symmetry.space_group_name_H-M   'P 1'
#
loop_
_entity.id
_entity.type
_entity.pdbx_description
1 polymer ?
#
loop_
_entity_poly.entity_id
_entity_poly.type
_entity_poly.pdbx_seq_one_letter_code
_entity_poly.pdbx_strand_id
1 'polypeptide(L)'
;LRNRNIFELSGGEKQKIAFASVYAMNPEIYLLDEPSSNLDMTSIQELAGHLRLIKAQGKTVLIAEHRLYYLMDIADRIVYLDNGRITNIFTPEELRRLPQDMRERMGLRAVDLQEVRPLTCQPASGKEMLKLCDVALHYKERSILHNINISATKGEVIGVVGHNGAGKTTFSRAICGLHKDCEGQFLWEGKPMDRKARLKRSYMVMQDVNYE
;
A
#
# COMPACT_ATOMS: atom_id res chain seq x y z
N LEU A 1 -5.05 -6.25 -19.30
CA LEU A 1 -5.58 -7.29 -18.39
C LEU A 1 -6.30 -8.44 -19.12
N ARG A 2 -6.98 -8.17 -20.24
CA ARG A 2 -7.87 -9.13 -20.94
C ARG A 2 -7.23 -10.50 -21.25
N ASN A 3 -5.92 -10.59 -21.44
CA ASN A 3 -5.20 -11.80 -21.83
C ASN A 3 -4.22 -12.29 -20.76
N ARG A 4 -4.27 -11.75 -19.52
CA ARG A 4 -3.41 -12.20 -18.42
C ARG A 4 -4.10 -13.24 -17.55
N ASN A 5 -3.32 -14.18 -17.04
CA ASN A 5 -3.81 -15.12 -16.05
C ASN A 5 -4.08 -14.38 -14.73
N ILE A 6 -5.21 -14.67 -14.08
CA ILE A 6 -5.62 -14.04 -12.83
C ILE A 6 -4.58 -14.23 -11.70
N PHE A 7 -3.83 -15.33 -11.73
CA PHE A 7 -2.77 -15.60 -10.76
C PHE A 7 -1.53 -14.72 -10.94
N GLU A 8 -1.35 -14.11 -12.11
CA GLU A 8 -0.24 -13.19 -12.42
C GLU A 8 -0.56 -11.74 -12.09
N LEU A 9 -1.80 -11.47 -11.67
CA LEU A 9 -2.24 -10.12 -11.34
C LEU A 9 -1.81 -9.72 -9.95
N SER A 10 -1.43 -8.45 -9.82
CA SER A 10 -1.19 -7.82 -8.51
C SER A 10 -2.48 -7.77 -7.67
N GLY A 11 -2.36 -7.63 -6.35
CA GLY A 11 -3.51 -7.49 -5.46
C GLY A 11 -4.45 -6.35 -5.88
N GLY A 12 -3.92 -5.20 -6.26
CA GLY A 12 -4.71 -4.08 -6.75
C GLY A 12 -5.41 -4.36 -8.09
N GLU A 13 -4.77 -5.06 -9.03
CA GLU A 13 -5.42 -5.48 -10.29
C GLU A 13 -6.55 -6.47 -10.04
N LYS A 14 -6.35 -7.45 -9.15
CA LYS A 14 -7.40 -8.40 -8.73
C LYS A 14 -8.58 -7.66 -8.12
N GLN A 15 -8.34 -6.68 -7.26
CA GLN A 15 -9.38 -5.90 -6.61
C GLN A 15 -10.17 -5.03 -7.61
N LYS A 16 -9.50 -4.42 -8.60
CA LYS A 16 -10.16 -3.70 -9.70
C LYS A 16 -11.07 -4.63 -10.52
N ILE A 17 -10.64 -5.86 -10.80
CA ILE A 17 -11.45 -6.84 -11.54
C ILE A 17 -12.65 -7.29 -10.70
N ALA A 18 -12.45 -7.58 -9.41
CA ALA A 18 -13.55 -7.94 -8.51
C ALA A 18 -14.59 -6.83 -8.44
N PHE A 19 -14.17 -5.58 -8.28
CA PHE A 19 -15.07 -4.44 -8.31
C PHE A 19 -15.81 -4.32 -9.66
N ALA A 20 -15.10 -4.42 -10.77
CA ALA A 20 -15.68 -4.35 -12.11
C ALA A 20 -16.71 -5.46 -12.37
N SER A 21 -16.49 -6.69 -11.85
CA SER A 21 -17.44 -7.78 -11.98
C SER A 21 -18.74 -7.52 -11.22
N VAL A 22 -18.65 -6.99 -10.00
CA VAL A 22 -19.84 -6.58 -9.22
C VAL A 22 -20.55 -5.40 -9.89
N TYR A 23 -19.77 -4.42 -10.39
CA TYR A 23 -20.34 -3.27 -11.09
C TYR A 23 -21.12 -3.68 -12.35
N ALA A 24 -20.60 -4.66 -13.11
CA ALA A 24 -21.27 -5.16 -14.31
C ALA A 24 -22.61 -5.88 -14.02
N MET A 25 -22.79 -6.39 -12.80
CA MET A 25 -24.05 -7.00 -12.35
C MET A 25 -25.13 -5.94 -12.04
N ASN A 26 -24.74 -4.68 -11.93
CA ASN A 26 -25.59 -3.53 -11.66
C ASN A 26 -26.61 -3.73 -10.48
N PRO A 27 -26.14 -4.15 -9.29
CA PRO A 27 -27.03 -4.39 -8.16
C PRO A 27 -27.63 -3.08 -7.61
N GLU A 28 -28.70 -3.19 -6.83
CA GLU A 28 -29.28 -2.05 -6.11
C GLU A 28 -28.48 -1.66 -4.87
N ILE A 29 -27.78 -2.63 -4.26
CA ILE A 29 -26.98 -2.46 -3.06
C ILE A 29 -25.59 -3.02 -3.30
N TYR A 30 -24.57 -2.19 -3.10
CA TYR A 30 -23.15 -2.59 -3.12
C TYR A 30 -22.66 -2.75 -1.70
N LEU A 31 -22.05 -3.90 -1.40
CA LEU A 31 -21.38 -4.15 -0.13
C LEU A 31 -19.88 -4.28 -0.42
N LEU A 32 -19.08 -3.41 0.17
CA LEU A 32 -17.63 -3.35 -0.05
C LEU A 32 -16.91 -3.49 1.29
N ASP A 33 -16.00 -4.44 1.36
CA ASP A 33 -15.17 -4.69 2.53
C ASP A 33 -13.72 -4.35 2.20
N GLU A 34 -13.18 -3.34 2.88
CA GLU A 34 -11.84 -2.78 2.69
C GLU A 34 -11.41 -2.60 1.22
N PRO A 35 -12.23 -1.98 0.38
CA PRO A 35 -11.96 -1.92 -1.07
C PRO A 35 -10.70 -1.13 -1.41
N SER A 36 -10.13 -0.37 -0.47
CA SER A 36 -8.90 0.41 -0.68
C SER A 36 -7.62 -0.30 -0.20
N SER A 37 -7.70 -1.47 0.43
CA SER A 37 -6.57 -2.08 1.18
C SER A 37 -5.30 -2.27 0.35
N ASN A 38 -5.42 -2.71 -0.91
CA ASN A 38 -4.30 -3.00 -1.81
C ASN A 38 -4.12 -1.95 -2.91
N LEU A 39 -4.79 -0.79 -2.79
CA LEU A 39 -4.75 0.27 -3.78
C LEU A 39 -3.71 1.34 -3.42
N ASP A 40 -3.04 1.86 -4.44
CA ASP A 40 -2.26 3.09 -4.34
C ASP A 40 -3.17 4.33 -4.40
N MET A 41 -2.60 5.51 -4.14
CA MET A 41 -3.36 6.77 -4.08
C MET A 41 -4.16 7.05 -5.35
N THR A 42 -3.58 6.80 -6.52
CA THR A 42 -4.26 6.99 -7.82
C THR A 42 -5.45 6.05 -7.96
N SER A 43 -5.27 4.78 -7.61
CA SER A 43 -6.33 3.78 -7.66
C SER A 43 -7.44 4.05 -6.64
N ILE A 44 -7.13 4.64 -5.47
CA ILE A 44 -8.14 5.09 -4.50
C ILE A 44 -8.96 6.25 -5.08
N GLN A 45 -8.33 7.18 -5.79
CA GLN A 45 -9.06 8.27 -6.46
C GLN A 45 -10.00 7.74 -7.55
N GLU A 46 -9.56 6.75 -8.33
CA GLU A 46 -10.41 6.06 -9.32
C GLU A 46 -11.61 5.39 -8.64
N LEU A 47 -11.37 4.65 -7.54
CA LEU A 47 -12.43 4.03 -6.75
C LEU A 47 -13.43 5.07 -6.25
N ALA A 48 -12.95 6.18 -5.69
CA ALA A 48 -13.78 7.28 -5.24
C ALA A 48 -14.66 7.85 -6.36
N GLY A 49 -14.10 7.97 -7.58
CA GLY A 49 -14.85 8.37 -8.78
C GLY A 49 -15.99 7.39 -9.11
N HIS A 50 -15.70 6.10 -9.09
CA HIS A 50 -16.71 5.05 -9.33
C HIS A 50 -17.82 5.05 -8.27
N LEU A 51 -17.49 5.24 -6.99
CA LEU A 51 -18.46 5.34 -5.91
C LEU A 51 -19.41 6.53 -6.10
N ARG A 52 -18.89 7.69 -6.54
CA ARG A 52 -19.73 8.85 -6.88
C ARG A 52 -20.68 8.55 -8.04
N LEU A 53 -20.23 7.83 -9.06
CA LEU A 53 -21.09 7.41 -10.19
C LEU A 53 -22.20 6.47 -9.74
N ILE A 54 -21.89 5.47 -8.91
CA ILE A 54 -22.87 4.52 -8.35
C ILE A 54 -23.92 5.29 -7.53
N LYS A 55 -23.47 6.21 -6.66
CA LYS A 55 -24.35 7.07 -5.86
C LYS A 55 -25.24 7.94 -6.75
N ALA A 56 -24.70 8.55 -7.80
CA ALA A 56 -25.45 9.37 -8.75
C ALA A 56 -26.52 8.56 -9.52
N GLN A 57 -26.34 7.26 -9.68
CA GLN A 57 -27.33 6.34 -10.24
C GLN A 57 -28.44 5.94 -9.24
N GLY A 58 -28.44 6.51 -8.04
CA GLY A 58 -29.43 6.20 -6.99
C GLY A 58 -29.20 4.87 -6.27
N LYS A 59 -28.05 4.23 -6.47
CA LYS A 59 -27.72 2.95 -5.82
C LYS A 59 -27.24 3.17 -4.38
N THR A 60 -27.49 2.17 -3.54
CA THR A 60 -27.02 2.18 -2.14
C THR A 60 -25.65 1.52 -2.03
N VAL A 61 -24.75 2.12 -1.26
CA VAL A 61 -23.42 1.57 -1.01
C VAL A 61 -23.15 1.49 0.48
N LEU A 62 -22.76 0.32 0.98
CA LEU A 62 -22.21 0.11 2.32
C LEU A 62 -20.74 -0.25 2.18
N ILE A 63 -19.89 0.47 2.92
CA ILE A 63 -18.44 0.28 2.87
C ILE A 63 -17.94 0.09 4.30
N ALA A 64 -17.30 -1.05 4.58
CA ALA A 64 -16.43 -1.21 5.74
C ALA A 64 -15.03 -0.74 5.34
N GLU A 65 -14.45 0.23 6.06
CA GLU A 65 -13.20 0.87 5.62
C GLU A 65 -12.44 1.48 6.79
N HIS A 66 -11.10 1.42 6.70
CA HIS A 66 -10.20 2.08 7.64
C HIS A 66 -9.66 3.41 7.11
N ARG A 67 -9.57 3.58 5.80
CA ARG A 67 -9.09 4.82 5.16
C ARG A 67 -10.25 5.77 4.92
N LEU A 68 -10.45 6.70 5.85
CA LEU A 68 -11.64 7.54 5.84
C LEU A 68 -11.55 8.73 4.89
N TYR A 69 -10.35 9.27 4.64
CA TYR A 69 -10.15 10.54 3.94
C TYR A 69 -10.84 10.62 2.58
N TYR A 70 -10.88 9.55 1.79
CA TYR A 70 -11.50 9.56 0.46
C TYR A 70 -13.03 9.41 0.50
N LEU A 71 -13.57 8.93 1.62
CA LEU A 71 -15.01 8.77 1.83
C LEU A 71 -15.67 10.05 2.37
N MET A 72 -14.90 10.97 2.95
CA MET A 72 -15.43 12.16 3.60
C MET A 72 -16.27 13.07 2.70
N ASP A 73 -16.03 13.03 1.37
CA ASP A 73 -16.78 13.80 0.38
C ASP A 73 -17.80 12.95 -0.41
N ILE A 74 -17.98 11.68 -0.02
CA ILE A 74 -18.85 10.73 -0.73
C ILE A 74 -19.94 10.19 0.20
N ALA A 75 -19.57 9.83 1.42
CA ALA A 75 -20.48 9.23 2.38
C ALA A 75 -21.54 10.22 2.86
N ASP A 76 -22.76 9.74 3.07
CA ASP A 76 -23.85 10.49 3.70
C ASP A 76 -23.82 10.31 5.21
N ARG A 77 -23.42 9.11 5.67
CA ARG A 77 -23.33 8.74 7.08
C ARG A 77 -22.12 7.87 7.31
N ILE A 78 -21.52 8.00 8.48
CA ILE A 78 -20.42 7.17 8.97
C ILE A 78 -20.87 6.50 10.26
N VAL A 79 -20.94 5.18 10.22
CA VAL A 79 -21.37 4.35 11.35
C VAL A 79 -20.14 3.83 12.06
N TYR A 80 -20.00 4.18 13.33
CA TYR A 80 -18.91 3.69 14.15
C TYR A 80 -19.35 2.47 14.96
N LEU A 81 -18.66 1.35 14.73
CA LEU A 81 -18.87 0.10 15.47
C LEU A 81 -17.78 -0.07 16.51
N ASP A 82 -18.19 -0.39 17.73
CA ASP A 82 -17.31 -0.80 18.81
C ASP A 82 -17.90 -2.01 19.54
N ASN A 83 -17.07 -3.03 19.78
CA ASN A 83 -17.47 -4.26 20.46
C ASN A 83 -18.77 -4.90 19.90
N GLY A 84 -18.92 -4.89 18.56
CA GLY A 84 -20.06 -5.48 17.85
C GLY A 84 -21.36 -4.66 17.96
N ARG A 85 -21.28 -3.40 18.40
CA ARG A 85 -22.43 -2.49 18.54
C ARG A 85 -22.20 -1.19 17.79
N ILE A 86 -23.25 -0.63 17.21
CA ILE A 86 -23.24 0.74 16.73
C ILE A 86 -23.29 1.66 17.95
N THR A 87 -22.20 2.38 18.19
CA THR A 87 -22.11 3.34 19.29
C THR A 87 -22.37 4.76 18.84
N ASN A 88 -22.01 5.11 17.60
CA ASN A 88 -22.21 6.45 17.04
C ASN A 88 -22.54 6.36 15.56
N ILE A 89 -23.30 7.36 15.11
CA ILE A 89 -23.55 7.65 13.70
C ILE A 89 -23.21 9.11 13.49
N PHE A 90 -22.32 9.39 12.56
CA PHE A 90 -21.84 10.74 12.26
C PHE A 90 -22.18 11.11 10.82
N THR A 91 -22.40 12.39 10.57
CA THR A 91 -22.16 12.97 9.25
C THR A 91 -20.65 13.15 9.03
N PRO A 92 -20.18 13.27 7.78
CA PRO A 92 -18.77 13.60 7.51
C PRO A 92 -18.31 14.88 8.22
N GLU A 93 -19.15 15.91 8.27
CA GLU A 93 -18.87 17.18 8.94
C GLU A 93 -18.70 17.04 10.45
N GLU A 94 -19.54 16.24 11.10
CA GLU A 94 -19.42 15.94 12.53
C GLU A 94 -18.12 15.20 12.81
N LEU A 95 -17.79 14.20 11.98
CA LEU A 95 -16.54 13.43 12.15
C LEU A 95 -15.28 14.29 11.94
N ARG A 96 -15.30 15.23 10.98
CA ARG A 96 -14.21 16.20 10.79
C ARG A 96 -14.01 17.11 11.98
N ARG A 97 -15.11 17.49 12.67
CA ARG A 97 -15.06 18.37 13.85
C ARG A 97 -14.63 17.67 15.13
N LEU A 98 -14.61 16.33 15.16
CA LEU A 98 -14.13 15.62 16.34
C LEU A 98 -12.66 15.99 16.60
N PRO A 99 -12.29 16.24 17.87
CA PRO A 99 -10.89 16.44 18.27
C PRO A 99 -10.04 15.27 17.84
N GLN A 100 -8.79 15.54 17.47
CA GLN A 100 -7.86 14.51 17.00
C GLN A 100 -7.66 13.42 18.06
N ASP A 101 -7.49 13.80 19.34
CA ASP A 101 -7.32 12.85 20.44
C ASP A 101 -8.53 11.92 20.63
N MET A 102 -9.72 12.40 20.32
CA MET A 102 -10.94 11.58 20.36
C MET A 102 -10.95 10.59 19.20
N ARG A 103 -10.62 11.04 17.97
CA ARG A 103 -10.49 10.15 16.81
C ARG A 103 -9.44 9.06 17.03
N GLU A 104 -8.31 9.42 17.63
CA GLU A 104 -7.24 8.47 17.99
C GLU A 104 -7.70 7.43 19.01
N ARG A 105 -8.43 7.83 20.07
CA ARG A 105 -9.02 6.90 21.06
C ARG A 105 -10.03 5.95 20.43
N MET A 106 -10.74 6.40 19.40
CA MET A 106 -11.66 5.57 18.62
C MET A 106 -10.92 4.66 17.63
N GLY A 107 -9.60 4.76 17.49
CA GLY A 107 -8.81 4.01 16.52
C GLY A 107 -9.04 4.43 15.08
N LEU A 108 -9.60 5.62 14.84
CA LEU A 108 -9.89 6.12 13.52
C LEU A 108 -8.63 6.66 12.84
N ARG A 109 -8.47 6.37 11.56
CA ARG A 109 -7.41 6.97 10.75
C ARG A 109 -7.76 8.40 10.36
N ALA A 110 -6.77 9.13 9.85
CA ALA A 110 -6.95 10.52 9.42
C ALA A 110 -8.15 10.68 8.45
N VAL A 111 -8.94 11.69 8.71
CA VAL A 111 -10.08 12.11 7.87
C VAL A 111 -9.64 13.13 6.81
N ASP A 112 -8.50 13.80 7.04
CA ASP A 112 -7.82 14.66 6.10
C ASP A 112 -6.31 14.34 6.13
N LEU A 113 -5.72 14.11 4.95
CA LEU A 113 -4.28 13.82 4.85
C LEU A 113 -3.43 15.07 5.10
N GLN A 114 -3.98 16.27 4.98
CA GLN A 114 -3.26 17.52 5.27
C GLN A 114 -3.03 17.73 6.78
N GLU A 115 -3.83 17.10 7.63
CA GLU A 115 -3.65 17.15 9.08
C GLU A 115 -2.53 16.23 9.58
N VAL A 116 -2.06 15.29 8.74
CA VAL A 116 -1.01 14.33 9.13
C VAL A 116 0.34 15.02 9.13
N ARG A 117 0.88 15.24 10.32
CA ARG A 117 2.22 15.81 10.50
C ARG A 117 3.24 14.68 10.63
N PRO A 118 4.35 14.71 9.85
CA PRO A 118 5.41 13.75 10.03
C PRO A 118 6.07 13.96 11.40
N LEU A 119 6.39 12.86 12.07
CA LEU A 119 7.26 12.95 13.25
C LEU A 119 8.65 13.39 12.80
N THR A 120 9.24 14.33 13.55
CA THR A 120 10.63 14.72 13.32
C THR A 120 11.54 13.59 13.74
N CYS A 121 12.14 12.93 12.76
CA CYS A 121 13.19 11.94 13.01
C CYS A 121 14.55 12.62 12.90
N GLN A 122 15.45 12.34 13.85
CA GLN A 122 16.86 12.71 13.66
C GLN A 122 17.46 11.83 12.58
N PRO A 123 18.24 12.39 11.64
CA PRO A 123 18.90 11.58 10.62
C PRO A 123 19.86 10.59 11.28
N ALA A 124 19.91 9.38 10.75
CA ALA A 124 20.85 8.39 11.21
C ALA A 124 22.28 8.88 10.96
N SER A 125 23.11 8.91 12.00
CA SER A 125 24.51 9.36 11.95
C SER A 125 25.50 8.18 11.95
N GLY A 126 25.01 6.99 11.63
CA GLY A 126 25.77 5.75 11.66
C GLY A 126 26.73 5.60 10.47
N LYS A 127 27.62 4.60 10.59
CA LYS A 127 28.49 4.15 9.49
C LYS A 127 27.65 3.55 8.36
N GLU A 128 28.04 3.79 7.10
CA GLU A 128 27.46 3.11 5.94
C GLU A 128 27.57 1.59 6.11
N MET A 129 26.45 0.90 6.09
CA MET A 129 26.36 -0.55 6.30
C MET A 129 26.07 -1.28 5.02
N LEU A 130 25.13 -0.79 4.23
CA LEU A 130 24.73 -1.40 2.97
C LEU A 130 24.91 -0.38 1.85
N LYS A 131 25.46 -0.82 0.73
CA LYS A 131 25.52 -0.03 -0.49
C LYS A 131 25.17 -0.88 -1.69
N LEU A 132 24.33 -0.37 -2.54
CA LEU A 132 23.99 -0.93 -3.83
C LEU A 132 24.62 -0.06 -4.91
N CYS A 133 25.33 -0.66 -5.85
CA CYS A 133 25.95 0.04 -6.97
C CYS A 133 25.47 -0.61 -8.27
N ASP A 134 24.82 0.21 -9.11
CA ASP A 134 24.30 -0.13 -10.44
C ASP A 134 23.47 -1.42 -10.46
N VAL A 135 22.64 -1.61 -9.43
CA VAL A 135 21.83 -2.82 -9.33
C VAL A 135 20.71 -2.76 -10.35
N ALA A 136 20.65 -3.79 -11.18
CA ALA A 136 19.62 -4.04 -12.15
C ALA A 136 19.02 -5.44 -11.97
N LEU A 137 17.74 -5.59 -12.37
CA LEU A 137 17.07 -6.87 -12.35
C LEU A 137 16.14 -7.01 -13.54
N HIS A 138 16.32 -8.10 -14.26
CA HIS A 138 15.51 -8.47 -15.40
C HIS A 138 14.62 -9.67 -15.04
N TYR A 139 13.40 -9.66 -15.52
CA TYR A 139 12.50 -10.82 -15.46
C TYR A 139 12.14 -11.20 -16.88
N LYS A 140 12.72 -12.29 -17.38
CA LYS A 140 12.74 -12.65 -18.79
C LYS A 140 13.34 -11.48 -19.61
N GLU A 141 12.65 -10.98 -20.62
CA GLU A 141 13.08 -9.83 -21.43
C GLU A 141 12.70 -8.46 -20.86
N ARG A 142 11.98 -8.43 -19.73
CA ARG A 142 11.51 -7.18 -19.12
C ARG A 142 12.46 -6.76 -18.01
N SER A 143 13.06 -5.60 -18.15
CA SER A 143 13.81 -4.98 -17.07
C SER A 143 12.84 -4.37 -16.05
N ILE A 144 13.05 -4.67 -14.75
CA ILE A 144 12.20 -4.23 -13.65
C ILE A 144 12.92 -3.20 -12.78
N LEU A 145 14.21 -3.41 -12.54
CA LEU A 145 15.06 -2.47 -11.80
C LEU A 145 16.19 -2.01 -12.71
N HIS A 146 16.48 -0.71 -12.69
CA HIS A 146 17.48 -0.09 -13.54
C HIS A 146 18.39 0.80 -12.70
N ASN A 147 19.69 0.60 -12.78
CA ASN A 147 20.72 1.46 -12.20
C ASN A 147 20.40 1.93 -10.77
N ILE A 148 20.01 0.98 -9.90
CA ILE A 148 19.70 1.31 -8.53
C ILE A 148 21.01 1.56 -7.76
N ASN A 149 21.17 2.79 -7.33
CA ASN A 149 22.29 3.24 -6.53
C ASN A 149 21.73 3.82 -5.22
N ILE A 150 21.99 3.18 -4.09
CA ILE A 150 21.53 3.60 -2.78
C ILE A 150 22.47 3.10 -1.70
N SER A 151 22.63 3.87 -0.65
CA SER A 151 23.32 3.40 0.57
C SER A 151 22.39 3.50 1.77
N ALA A 152 22.65 2.66 2.76
CA ALA A 152 21.97 2.67 4.05
C ALA A 152 22.99 2.69 5.18
N THR A 153 22.75 3.53 6.18
CA THR A 153 23.59 3.64 7.37
C THR A 153 23.05 2.81 8.53
N LYS A 154 23.86 2.57 9.53
CA LYS A 154 23.44 1.84 10.73
C LYS A 154 22.35 2.62 11.47
N GLY A 155 21.21 1.93 11.73
CA GLY A 155 20.07 2.55 12.45
C GLY A 155 19.15 3.39 11.57
N GLU A 156 19.39 3.45 10.27
CA GLU A 156 18.54 4.15 9.32
C GLU A 156 17.28 3.34 8.98
N VAL A 157 16.15 4.03 8.82
CA VAL A 157 14.90 3.46 8.29
C VAL A 157 14.63 4.10 6.94
N ILE A 158 14.58 3.29 5.89
CA ILE A 158 14.37 3.74 4.52
C ILE A 158 12.97 3.33 4.06
N GLY A 159 12.14 4.32 3.74
CA GLY A 159 10.84 4.10 3.12
C GLY A 159 10.96 3.95 1.60
N VAL A 160 10.56 2.78 1.06
CA VAL A 160 10.49 2.56 -0.40
C VAL A 160 9.06 2.80 -0.86
N VAL A 161 8.85 3.88 -1.59
CA VAL A 161 7.53 4.33 -2.04
C VAL A 161 7.41 4.31 -3.57
N GLY A 162 6.19 4.26 -4.07
CA GLY A 162 5.90 4.24 -5.51
C GLY A 162 4.56 3.57 -5.82
N HIS A 163 4.08 3.72 -7.05
CA HIS A 163 2.83 3.10 -7.52
C HIS A 163 2.86 1.57 -7.48
N ASN A 164 1.69 0.95 -7.58
CA ASN A 164 1.59 -0.50 -7.73
C ASN A 164 2.29 -0.92 -9.05
N GLY A 165 3.09 -1.97 -8.96
CA GLY A 165 3.91 -2.41 -10.10
C GLY A 165 5.23 -1.65 -10.31
N ALA A 166 5.58 -0.66 -9.48
CA ALA A 166 6.84 0.10 -9.59
C ALA A 166 8.11 -0.72 -9.23
N GLY A 167 7.97 -1.97 -8.80
CA GLY A 167 9.12 -2.81 -8.47
C GLY A 167 9.52 -2.83 -6.99
N LYS A 168 8.75 -2.22 -6.07
CA LYS A 168 9.07 -2.17 -4.62
C LYS A 168 9.37 -3.54 -4.01
N THR A 169 8.48 -4.50 -4.22
CA THR A 169 8.65 -5.88 -3.72
C THR A 169 9.84 -6.55 -4.39
N THR A 170 10.05 -6.31 -5.69
CA THR A 170 11.19 -6.83 -6.44
C THR A 170 12.50 -6.28 -5.89
N PHE A 171 12.54 -4.97 -5.58
CA PHE A 171 13.68 -4.32 -4.94
C PHE A 171 14.00 -4.94 -3.57
N SER A 172 13.00 -5.11 -2.70
CA SER A 172 13.17 -5.74 -1.39
C SER A 172 13.68 -7.17 -1.51
N ARG A 173 13.10 -7.96 -2.44
CA ARG A 173 13.55 -9.32 -2.73
C ARG A 173 14.99 -9.38 -3.29
N ALA A 174 15.39 -8.39 -4.09
CA ALA A 174 16.76 -8.28 -4.59
C ALA A 174 17.75 -8.05 -3.45
N ILE A 175 17.45 -7.13 -2.52
CA ILE A 175 18.29 -6.88 -1.33
C ILE A 175 18.43 -8.14 -0.50
N CYS A 176 17.35 -8.87 -0.23
CA CYS A 176 17.38 -10.11 0.53
C CYS A 176 18.05 -11.29 -0.20
N GLY A 177 18.42 -11.15 -1.47
CA GLY A 177 19.00 -12.24 -2.25
C GLY A 177 17.99 -13.31 -2.69
N LEU A 178 16.68 -13.01 -2.66
CA LEU A 178 15.64 -13.94 -3.12
C LEU A 178 15.59 -14.05 -4.64
N HIS A 179 16.04 -13.02 -5.36
CA HIS A 179 16.26 -13.09 -6.81
C HIS A 179 17.65 -13.61 -7.15
N LYS A 180 17.69 -14.55 -8.12
CA LYS A 180 18.96 -15.14 -8.58
C LYS A 180 19.69 -14.23 -9.56
N ASP A 181 18.97 -13.55 -10.41
CA ASP A 181 19.47 -12.84 -11.59
C ASP A 181 19.51 -11.32 -11.35
N CYS A 182 20.23 -10.91 -10.30
CA CYS A 182 20.52 -9.50 -10.03
C CYS A 182 21.90 -9.15 -10.52
N GLU A 183 22.00 -8.14 -11.38
CA GLU A 183 23.24 -7.50 -11.79
C GLU A 183 23.64 -6.40 -10.81
N GLY A 184 24.88 -5.91 -10.93
CA GLY A 184 25.43 -4.89 -10.05
C GLY A 184 26.06 -5.43 -8.78
N GLN A 185 26.41 -4.52 -7.87
CA GLN A 185 27.15 -4.87 -6.66
C GLN A 185 26.35 -4.55 -5.40
N PHE A 186 26.39 -5.48 -4.46
CA PHE A 186 25.88 -5.30 -3.10
C PHE A 186 27.07 -5.32 -2.15
N LEU A 187 27.26 -4.26 -1.41
CA LEU A 187 28.36 -4.11 -0.46
C LEU A 187 27.82 -4.05 0.96
N TRP A 188 28.47 -4.75 1.88
CA TRP A 188 28.23 -4.67 3.31
C TRP A 188 29.51 -4.17 4.00
N GLU A 189 29.43 -3.02 4.67
CA GLU A 189 30.61 -2.35 5.26
C GLU A 189 31.76 -2.22 4.26
N GLY A 190 31.46 -1.88 3.01
CA GLY A 190 32.41 -1.74 1.93
C GLY A 190 32.91 -3.05 1.30
N LYS A 191 32.47 -4.22 1.79
CA LYS A 191 32.87 -5.52 1.24
C LYS A 191 31.77 -6.11 0.36
N PRO A 192 32.11 -6.65 -0.82
CA PRO A 192 31.13 -7.31 -1.69
C PRO A 192 30.38 -8.44 -0.98
N MET A 193 29.07 -8.49 -1.18
CA MET A 193 28.20 -9.57 -0.71
C MET A 193 27.67 -10.37 -1.89
N ASP A 194 27.86 -11.67 -1.85
CA ASP A 194 27.16 -12.58 -2.74
C ASP A 194 25.70 -12.81 -2.29
N ARG A 195 24.97 -13.54 -3.10
CA ARG A 195 23.57 -13.88 -2.83
C ARG A 195 23.40 -14.64 -1.50
N LYS A 196 24.29 -15.59 -1.19
CA LYS A 196 24.22 -16.40 0.04
C LYS A 196 24.45 -15.54 1.28
N ALA A 197 25.38 -14.59 1.21
CA ALA A 197 25.63 -13.64 2.30
C ALA A 197 24.41 -12.73 2.53
N ARG A 198 23.72 -12.27 1.48
CA ARG A 198 22.48 -11.48 1.59
C ARG A 198 21.36 -12.27 2.26
N LEU A 199 21.11 -13.52 1.85
CA LEU A 199 20.11 -14.40 2.46
C LEU A 199 20.36 -14.68 3.95
N LYS A 200 21.62 -14.65 4.41
CA LYS A 200 21.96 -14.85 5.83
C LYS A 200 21.81 -13.59 6.68
N ARG A 201 21.87 -12.40 6.07
CA ARG A 201 21.90 -11.12 6.80
C ARG A 201 20.58 -10.37 6.81
N SER A 202 19.65 -10.73 5.92
CA SER A 202 18.38 -10.02 5.78
C SER A 202 17.22 -10.99 5.74
N TYR A 203 16.13 -10.59 6.39
CA TYR A 203 14.87 -11.31 6.40
C TYR A 203 13.78 -10.39 5.89
N MET A 204 12.84 -10.94 5.15
CA MET A 204 11.72 -10.20 4.57
C MET A 204 10.41 -10.67 5.18
N VAL A 205 9.64 -9.71 5.73
CA VAL A 205 8.24 -9.95 6.10
C VAL A 205 7.41 -9.60 4.88
N MET A 206 6.70 -10.57 4.34
CA MET A 206 5.86 -10.39 3.15
C MET A 206 4.44 -9.95 3.54
N GLN A 207 3.79 -9.24 2.62
CA GLN A 207 2.40 -8.79 2.80
C GLN A 207 1.44 -9.98 2.92
N ASP A 208 1.70 -11.05 2.17
CA ASP A 208 0.91 -12.26 2.16
C ASP A 208 1.70 -13.37 2.86
N VAL A 209 1.23 -13.80 4.03
CA VAL A 209 1.95 -14.76 4.89
C VAL A 209 1.76 -16.21 4.41
N ASN A 210 0.87 -16.42 3.42
CA ASN A 210 0.50 -17.74 2.91
C ASN A 210 1.36 -18.25 1.74
N TYR A 211 2.46 -17.57 1.44
CA TYR A 211 3.45 -18.06 0.47
C TYR A 211 4.64 -18.70 1.21
N GLU A 212 4.48 -19.94 1.62
CA GLU A 212 5.59 -20.85 1.81
C GLU A 212 6.00 -21.50 0.48
#